data_e002b14d761384c8b1470969e0b66561
#
_entry.id   e002b14d761384c8b1470969e0b66561
#
_cell.length_a   1.000
_cell.length_b   1.000
_cell.length_c   1.000
_cell.angle_alpha   90.00
_cell.angle_beta   90.00
_cell.angle_gamma   90.00
#
_symmetry.space_group_name_H-M   'P 1'
#
loop_
_entity.id
_entity.type
_entity.pdbx_description
1 polymer ?
#
loop_
_entity_poly.entity_id
_entity_poly.type
_entity_poly.pdbx_seq_one_letter_code
_entity_poly.pdbx_strand_id
1 'polypeptide(L)'
;MDQLACIGIGSNAIRLLIARVEGGRLCAVRRERRGTRLFAGLVGGMLTQQSIQSSVEAVAELARLARESGAREIFVFATSAVRDAQNGPAFTERAEAASGTRVEIISGEEEAVLSYIGASGGGSCGVIDIGGGSTEFTLGEGSDILGAVSLQMGAVRMNALQPIESRADYRATVERCQALIARDAQALLRLPKRESWVGVGGTMTTLGAMERRVALFSMGECEGMSMTLCEVSAWGDRLAALSIPQRRRFVGLMPQRADIIPSGVAILEAAMRSFGITAMTLSAHGNMDGYLKRRFGCC
;
A
#
# COMPACT_ATOMS: atom_id res chain seq x y z
N MET A 1 -20.59 -9.60 19.31
CA MET A 1 -20.19 -9.78 17.90
C MET A 1 -18.71 -10.05 17.85
N ASP A 2 -18.32 -11.09 17.13
CA ASP A 2 -16.93 -11.53 17.08
C ASP A 2 -16.08 -10.52 16.30
N GLN A 3 -14.96 -10.12 16.89
CA GLN A 3 -13.96 -9.30 16.20
C GLN A 3 -12.98 -10.20 15.44
N LEU A 4 -12.56 -9.74 14.29
CA LEU A 4 -11.59 -10.36 13.41
C LEU A 4 -10.39 -9.45 13.29
N ALA A 5 -9.20 -10.00 13.15
CA ALA A 5 -8.00 -9.22 12.93
C ALA A 5 -7.24 -9.69 11.68
N CYS A 6 -6.69 -8.74 10.95
CA CYS A 6 -5.80 -9.01 9.83
C CYS A 6 -4.50 -8.21 10.02
N ILE A 7 -3.36 -8.90 9.94
CA ILE A 7 -2.03 -8.29 9.99
C ILE A 7 -1.41 -8.43 8.60
N GLY A 8 -1.13 -7.29 7.97
CA GLY A 8 -0.45 -7.21 6.69
C GLY A 8 1.02 -6.84 6.89
N ILE A 9 1.94 -7.74 6.51
CA ILE A 9 3.39 -7.52 6.55
C ILE A 9 3.82 -6.90 5.22
N GLY A 10 3.88 -5.56 5.21
CA GLY A 10 4.27 -4.80 4.02
C GLY A 10 5.75 -4.40 4.02
N SER A 11 6.22 -3.94 2.87
CA SER A 11 7.61 -3.54 2.63
C SER A 11 8.11 -2.38 3.50
N ASN A 12 7.23 -1.44 3.86
CA ASN A 12 7.58 -0.26 4.67
C ASN A 12 7.05 -0.29 6.10
N ALA A 13 5.96 -1.03 6.32
CA ALA A 13 5.29 -1.09 7.61
C ALA A 13 4.47 -2.36 7.73
N ILE A 14 4.32 -2.82 8.96
CA ILE A 14 3.36 -3.85 9.34
C ILE A 14 2.11 -3.15 9.86
N ARG A 15 0.96 -3.60 9.41
CA ARG A 15 -0.34 -2.98 9.70
C ARG A 15 -1.26 -4.00 10.34
N LEU A 16 -2.12 -3.54 11.23
CA LEU A 16 -3.21 -4.32 11.83
C LEU A 16 -4.55 -3.65 11.49
N LEU A 17 -5.49 -4.44 11.08
CA LEU A 17 -6.91 -4.10 11.00
C LEU A 17 -7.67 -5.02 11.95
N ILE A 18 -8.40 -4.43 12.90
CA ILE A 18 -9.42 -5.13 13.68
C ILE A 18 -10.77 -4.68 13.17
N ALA A 19 -11.63 -5.62 12.82
CA ALA A 19 -12.93 -5.35 12.24
C ALA A 19 -14.00 -6.29 12.80
N ARG A 20 -15.26 -5.91 12.60
CA ARG A 20 -16.46 -6.73 12.85
C ARG A 20 -17.28 -6.84 11.56
N VAL A 21 -18.00 -7.93 11.43
CA VAL A 21 -18.99 -8.08 10.36
C VAL A 21 -20.35 -7.74 10.94
N GLU A 22 -20.98 -6.67 10.44
CA GLU A 22 -22.29 -6.19 10.89
C GLU A 22 -23.22 -6.06 9.67
N GLY A 23 -24.33 -6.79 9.66
CA GLY A 23 -25.28 -6.75 8.55
C GLY A 23 -24.67 -7.08 7.17
N GLY A 24 -23.68 -7.99 7.12
CA GLY A 24 -22.97 -8.36 5.89
C GLY A 24 -21.91 -7.34 5.45
N ARG A 25 -21.59 -6.34 6.28
CA ARG A 25 -20.57 -5.32 6.00
C ARG A 25 -19.40 -5.45 6.95
N LEU A 26 -18.19 -5.19 6.44
CA LEU A 26 -16.98 -5.12 7.24
C LEU A 26 -16.86 -3.72 7.86
N CYS A 27 -16.94 -3.66 9.20
CA CYS A 27 -16.81 -2.42 9.97
C CYS A 27 -15.46 -2.41 10.69
N ALA A 28 -14.55 -1.50 10.29
CA ALA A 28 -13.27 -1.34 10.96
C ALA A 28 -13.47 -0.80 12.39
N VAL A 29 -12.88 -1.48 13.37
CA VAL A 29 -12.90 -1.10 14.78
C VAL A 29 -11.62 -0.35 15.16
N ARG A 30 -10.49 -0.86 14.64
CA ARG A 30 -9.17 -0.30 14.97
C ARG A 30 -8.17 -0.57 13.85
N ARG A 31 -7.32 0.41 13.59
CA ARG A 31 -6.17 0.28 12.69
C ARG A 31 -4.91 0.69 13.42
N GLU A 32 -3.86 -0.12 13.27
CA GLU A 32 -2.54 0.16 13.84
C GLU A 32 -1.46 -0.02 12.78
N ARG A 33 -0.30 0.61 13.03
CA ARG A 33 0.82 0.55 12.11
C ARG A 33 2.14 0.59 12.87
N ARG A 34 3.10 -0.25 12.45
CA ARG A 34 4.50 -0.22 12.90
C ARG A 34 5.42 -0.08 11.70
N GLY A 35 6.22 0.98 11.68
CA GLY A 35 7.17 1.24 10.61
C GLY A 35 8.43 0.41 10.80
N THR A 36 8.59 -0.66 10.05
CA THR A 36 9.76 -1.56 10.17
C THR A 36 10.75 -1.40 9.01
N ARG A 37 10.29 -0.81 7.87
CA ARG A 37 11.10 -0.61 6.66
C ARG A 37 11.75 -1.92 6.17
N LEU A 38 11.01 -3.03 6.23
CA LEU A 38 11.50 -4.37 5.94
C LEU A 38 12.21 -4.44 4.58
N PHE A 39 11.66 -3.78 3.54
CA PHE A 39 12.28 -3.75 2.21
C PHE A 39 13.63 -3.03 2.18
N ALA A 40 13.83 -1.99 2.99
CA ALA A 40 15.13 -1.31 3.07
C ALA A 40 16.23 -2.23 3.62
N GLY A 41 15.85 -3.28 4.34
CA GLY A 41 16.75 -4.33 4.78
C GLY A 41 16.97 -5.47 3.76
N LEU A 42 16.40 -5.38 2.56
CA LEU A 42 16.63 -6.35 1.49
C LEU A 42 17.91 -6.01 0.74
N VAL A 43 19.00 -6.68 1.08
CA VAL A 43 20.34 -6.49 0.52
C VAL A 43 20.79 -7.77 -0.17
N GLY A 44 21.17 -7.68 -1.44
CA GLY A 44 21.58 -8.86 -2.22
C GLY A 44 20.50 -9.97 -2.29
N GLY A 45 19.22 -9.61 -2.25
CA GLY A 45 18.11 -10.57 -2.24
C GLY A 45 17.85 -11.23 -0.89
N MET A 46 18.51 -10.80 0.19
CA MET A 46 18.33 -11.32 1.55
C MET A 46 17.89 -10.23 2.51
N LEU A 47 16.89 -10.51 3.36
CA LEU A 47 16.55 -9.65 4.48
C LEU A 47 17.65 -9.71 5.54
N THR A 48 18.06 -8.54 6.04
CA THR A 48 19.05 -8.48 7.14
C THR A 48 18.45 -8.98 8.45
N GLN A 49 19.30 -9.51 9.35
CA GLN A 49 18.85 -10.00 10.66
C GLN A 49 18.17 -8.89 11.47
N GLN A 50 18.65 -7.66 11.38
CA GLN A 50 18.05 -6.52 12.07
C GLN A 50 16.62 -6.22 11.55
N SER A 51 16.42 -6.21 10.24
CA SER A 51 15.09 -5.96 9.65
C SER A 51 14.11 -7.12 9.94
N ILE A 52 14.61 -8.35 9.95
CA ILE A 52 13.83 -9.52 10.37
C ILE A 52 13.41 -9.36 11.84
N GLN A 53 14.35 -9.11 12.75
CA GLN A 53 14.08 -9.03 14.17
C GLN A 53 13.05 -7.94 14.50
N SER A 54 13.25 -6.71 14.01
CA SER A 54 12.33 -5.60 14.24
C SER A 54 10.92 -5.86 13.67
N SER A 55 10.85 -6.58 12.54
CA SER A 55 9.56 -6.91 11.93
C SER A 55 8.86 -8.05 12.65
N VAL A 56 9.57 -9.07 13.11
CA VAL A 56 9.01 -10.16 13.93
C VAL A 56 8.46 -9.62 15.25
N GLU A 57 9.19 -8.73 15.92
CA GLU A 57 8.73 -8.05 17.14
C GLU A 57 7.44 -7.24 16.89
N ALA A 58 7.37 -6.52 15.79
CA ALA A 58 6.18 -5.77 15.41
C ALA A 58 4.97 -6.69 15.13
N VAL A 59 5.18 -7.84 14.47
CA VAL A 59 4.12 -8.84 14.25
C VAL A 59 3.62 -9.39 15.58
N ALA A 60 4.54 -9.77 16.50
CA ALA A 60 4.19 -10.28 17.82
C ALA A 60 3.39 -9.24 18.63
N GLU A 61 3.84 -7.98 18.64
CA GLU A 61 3.13 -6.89 19.31
C GLU A 61 1.72 -6.70 18.78
N LEU A 62 1.56 -6.63 17.44
CA LEU A 62 0.26 -6.43 16.83
C LEU A 62 -0.67 -7.64 17.01
N ALA A 63 -0.14 -8.86 17.02
CA ALA A 63 -0.92 -10.06 17.31
C ALA A 63 -1.39 -10.09 18.77
N ARG A 64 -0.54 -9.68 19.72
CA ARG A 64 -0.94 -9.51 21.12
C ARG A 64 -2.06 -8.46 21.25
N LEU A 65 -1.89 -7.30 20.60
CA LEU A 65 -2.88 -6.23 20.60
C LEU A 65 -4.24 -6.68 20.03
N ALA A 66 -4.22 -7.49 18.96
CA ALA A 66 -5.43 -8.05 18.39
C ALA A 66 -6.17 -8.96 19.40
N ARG A 67 -5.44 -9.84 20.11
CA ARG A 67 -6.02 -10.72 21.15
C ARG A 67 -6.58 -9.91 22.33
N GLU A 68 -5.84 -8.92 22.82
CA GLU A 68 -6.28 -8.02 23.91
C GLU A 68 -7.51 -7.21 23.53
N SER A 69 -7.68 -6.92 22.24
CA SER A 69 -8.87 -6.27 21.72
C SER A 69 -10.06 -7.23 21.51
N GLY A 70 -9.92 -8.52 21.83
CA GLY A 70 -10.98 -9.52 21.70
C GLY A 70 -11.15 -10.10 20.30
N ALA A 71 -10.13 -10.04 19.45
CA ALA A 71 -10.17 -10.71 18.15
C ALA A 71 -10.21 -12.22 18.32
N ARG A 72 -11.25 -12.85 17.77
CA ARG A 72 -11.46 -14.30 17.81
C ARG A 72 -10.53 -15.04 16.86
N GLU A 73 -10.31 -14.45 15.69
CA GLU A 73 -9.43 -14.98 14.66
C GLU A 73 -8.45 -13.91 14.21
N ILE A 74 -7.20 -14.31 13.99
CA ILE A 74 -6.14 -13.44 13.51
C ILE A 74 -5.57 -14.06 12.24
N PHE A 75 -5.56 -13.29 11.17
CA PHE A 75 -4.96 -13.65 9.89
C PHE A 75 -3.70 -12.83 9.69
N VAL A 76 -2.65 -13.44 9.16
CA VAL A 76 -1.39 -12.77 8.86
C VAL A 76 -0.99 -13.08 7.44
N PHE A 77 -0.73 -12.06 6.64
CA PHE A 77 -0.15 -12.24 5.32
C PHE A 77 1.04 -11.33 5.08
N ALA A 78 1.95 -11.77 4.23
CA ALA A 78 3.14 -11.03 3.82
C ALA A 78 3.12 -10.78 2.31
N THR A 79 3.72 -9.64 1.91
CA THR A 79 3.72 -9.18 0.52
C THR A 79 5.14 -9.00 -0.03
N SER A 80 5.36 -8.11 -0.97
CA SER A 80 6.54 -7.93 -1.80
C SER A 80 7.89 -8.13 -1.08
N ALA A 81 8.14 -7.50 0.08
CA ALA A 81 9.46 -7.60 0.73
C ALA A 81 9.81 -9.03 1.16
N VAL A 82 8.83 -9.80 1.64
CA VAL A 82 9.02 -11.19 2.07
C VAL A 82 8.99 -12.11 0.84
N ARG A 83 8.08 -11.86 -0.10
CA ARG A 83 7.95 -12.62 -1.35
C ARG A 83 9.23 -12.58 -2.19
N ASP A 84 9.90 -11.41 -2.24
CA ASP A 84 11.08 -11.20 -3.07
C ASP A 84 12.38 -11.66 -2.37
N ALA A 85 12.33 -11.94 -1.07
CA ALA A 85 13.51 -12.33 -0.30
C ALA A 85 13.80 -13.82 -0.38
N GLN A 86 15.05 -14.20 -0.65
CA GLN A 86 15.49 -15.60 -0.64
C GLN A 86 15.31 -16.27 0.73
N ASN A 87 15.46 -15.49 1.81
CA ASN A 87 15.21 -15.94 3.19
C ASN A 87 13.81 -15.58 3.70
N GLY A 88 12.87 -15.29 2.81
CA GLY A 88 11.46 -15.07 3.13
C GLY A 88 10.83 -16.21 3.96
N PRO A 89 11.03 -17.49 3.61
CA PRO A 89 10.54 -18.62 4.41
C PRO A 89 11.05 -18.61 5.86
N ALA A 90 12.32 -18.34 6.09
CA ALA A 90 12.89 -18.24 7.44
C ALA A 90 12.32 -17.04 8.23
N PHE A 91 11.96 -15.95 7.54
CA PHE A 91 11.24 -14.84 8.16
C PHE A 91 9.83 -15.27 8.59
N THR A 92 9.07 -15.96 7.71
CA THR A 92 7.70 -16.39 8.03
C THR A 92 7.67 -17.35 9.20
N GLU A 93 8.57 -18.34 9.27
CA GLU A 93 8.69 -19.26 10.39
C GLU A 93 8.86 -18.51 11.73
N ARG A 94 9.73 -17.51 11.77
CA ARG A 94 9.97 -16.68 12.96
C ARG A 94 8.74 -15.82 13.30
N ALA A 95 8.07 -15.25 12.31
CA ALA A 95 6.86 -14.45 12.50
C ALA A 95 5.69 -15.32 12.98
N GLU A 96 5.55 -16.56 12.48
CA GLU A 96 4.58 -17.55 12.94
C GLU A 96 4.82 -17.93 14.40
N ALA A 97 6.07 -18.26 14.74
CA ALA A 97 6.44 -18.60 16.12
C ALA A 97 6.15 -17.45 17.10
N ALA A 98 6.41 -16.21 16.67
CA ALA A 98 6.21 -15.01 17.48
C ALA A 98 4.73 -14.59 17.62
N SER A 99 3.94 -14.78 16.56
CA SER A 99 2.52 -14.41 16.53
C SER A 99 1.58 -15.52 16.99
N GLY A 100 2.02 -16.77 16.94
CA GLY A 100 1.16 -17.96 17.15
C GLY A 100 0.11 -18.10 16.03
N THR A 101 0.37 -17.53 14.84
CA THR A 101 -0.57 -17.53 13.71
C THR A 101 0.22 -17.78 12.42
N ARG A 102 -0.31 -18.62 11.53
CA ARG A 102 0.28 -18.89 10.23
C ARG A 102 0.41 -17.61 9.41
N VAL A 103 1.53 -17.47 8.68
CA VAL A 103 1.80 -16.34 7.79
C VAL A 103 1.69 -16.81 6.34
N GLU A 104 0.74 -16.26 5.60
CA GLU A 104 0.57 -16.53 4.17
C GLU A 104 1.43 -15.55 3.36
N ILE A 105 2.27 -16.04 2.44
CA ILE A 105 2.92 -15.17 1.45
C ILE A 105 1.99 -15.12 0.24
N ILE A 106 1.34 -13.98 0.02
CA ILE A 106 0.43 -13.81 -1.11
C ILE A 106 1.17 -13.39 -2.37
N SER A 107 0.68 -13.82 -3.53
CA SER A 107 1.22 -13.39 -4.83
C SER A 107 0.93 -11.89 -5.07
N GLY A 108 1.65 -11.28 -6.02
CA GLY A 108 1.38 -9.89 -6.39
C GLY A 108 0.02 -9.70 -7.05
N GLU A 109 -0.42 -10.68 -7.84
CA GLU A 109 -1.74 -10.67 -8.46
C GLU A 109 -2.85 -10.81 -7.41
N GLU A 110 -2.64 -11.68 -6.42
CA GLU A 110 -3.57 -11.81 -5.30
C GLU A 110 -3.64 -10.51 -4.48
N GLU A 111 -2.51 -9.86 -4.21
CA GLU A 111 -2.45 -8.56 -3.53
C GLU A 111 -3.25 -7.50 -4.30
N ALA A 112 -3.14 -7.47 -5.65
CA ALA A 112 -3.88 -6.58 -6.52
C ALA A 112 -5.41 -6.81 -6.43
N VAL A 113 -5.84 -8.07 -6.51
CA VAL A 113 -7.26 -8.46 -6.37
C VAL A 113 -7.80 -8.09 -5.00
N LEU A 114 -7.05 -8.32 -3.92
CA LEU A 114 -7.45 -7.95 -2.56
C LEU A 114 -7.60 -6.44 -2.41
N SER A 115 -6.69 -5.65 -2.98
CA SER A 115 -6.79 -4.19 -2.95
C SER A 115 -8.04 -3.69 -3.69
N TYR A 116 -8.40 -4.33 -4.81
CA TYR A 116 -9.64 -4.04 -5.52
C TYR A 116 -10.88 -4.37 -4.68
N ILE A 117 -10.98 -5.57 -4.12
CA ILE A 117 -12.10 -5.97 -3.25
C ILE A 117 -12.24 -5.01 -2.05
N GLY A 118 -11.11 -4.57 -1.50
CA GLY A 118 -11.10 -3.63 -0.38
C GLY A 118 -11.66 -2.26 -0.73
N ALA A 119 -11.33 -1.72 -1.91
CA ALA A 119 -11.49 -0.32 -2.25
C ALA A 119 -12.57 0.01 -3.28
N SER A 120 -12.97 -0.94 -4.15
CA SER A 120 -13.86 -0.66 -5.30
C SER A 120 -15.30 -0.29 -4.93
N GLY A 121 -15.76 -0.65 -3.72
CA GLY A 121 -17.15 -0.44 -3.32
C GLY A 121 -18.18 -1.17 -4.19
N GLY A 122 -17.75 -2.15 -5.00
CA GLY A 122 -18.62 -2.92 -5.90
C GLY A 122 -18.95 -2.21 -7.22
N GLY A 123 -18.28 -1.10 -7.53
CA GLY A 123 -18.48 -0.35 -8.77
C GLY A 123 -17.55 -0.81 -9.92
N SER A 124 -17.75 -0.23 -11.12
CA SER A 124 -16.85 -0.37 -12.27
C SER A 124 -15.71 0.64 -12.13
N CYS A 125 -14.50 0.18 -11.77
CA CYS A 125 -13.37 1.08 -11.53
C CYS A 125 -12.02 0.43 -11.79
N GLY A 126 -10.99 1.28 -11.83
CA GLY A 126 -9.60 0.88 -11.67
C GLY A 126 -9.12 1.14 -10.23
N VAL A 127 -8.28 0.27 -9.70
CA VAL A 127 -7.64 0.47 -8.40
C VAL A 127 -6.13 0.47 -8.58
N ILE A 128 -5.46 1.42 -7.94
CA ILE A 128 -4.00 1.53 -7.86
C ILE A 128 -3.59 1.45 -6.39
N ASP A 129 -2.83 0.41 -6.01
CA ASP A 129 -2.23 0.30 -4.67
C ASP A 129 -0.72 0.53 -4.74
N ILE A 130 -0.27 1.67 -4.20
CA ILE A 130 1.16 2.01 -4.16
C ILE A 130 1.75 1.57 -2.84
N GLY A 131 2.39 0.40 -2.88
CA GLY A 131 3.14 -0.17 -1.76
C GLY A 131 4.56 0.37 -1.63
N GLY A 132 5.33 -0.25 -0.73
CA GLY A 132 6.76 0.08 -0.57
C GLY A 132 7.65 -0.63 -1.59
N GLY A 133 7.37 -1.90 -1.91
CA GLY A 133 8.16 -2.72 -2.82
C GLY A 133 7.54 -2.92 -4.20
N SER A 134 6.22 -2.90 -4.29
CA SER A 134 5.45 -3.08 -5.53
C SER A 134 4.34 -2.05 -5.66
N THR A 135 3.73 -2.01 -6.83
CA THR A 135 2.49 -1.27 -7.13
C THR A 135 1.56 -2.20 -7.91
N GLU A 136 0.36 -2.31 -7.41
CA GLU A 136 -0.68 -3.15 -7.97
C GLU A 136 -1.68 -2.31 -8.77
N PHE A 137 -2.08 -2.86 -9.93
CA PHE A 137 -3.12 -2.30 -10.79
C PHE A 137 -4.20 -3.34 -11.03
N THR A 138 -5.44 -2.98 -10.79
CA THR A 138 -6.58 -3.86 -11.04
C THR A 138 -7.69 -3.10 -11.74
N LEU A 139 -8.24 -3.67 -12.79
CA LEU A 139 -9.45 -3.18 -13.43
C LEU A 139 -10.56 -4.22 -13.22
N GLY A 140 -11.73 -3.77 -12.82
CA GLY A 140 -12.84 -4.67 -12.56
C GLY A 140 -14.19 -3.98 -12.74
N GLU A 141 -15.24 -4.78 -12.65
CA GLU A 141 -16.64 -4.37 -12.74
C GLU A 141 -17.45 -5.17 -11.73
N GLY A 142 -17.93 -4.52 -10.68
CA GLY A 142 -18.53 -5.22 -9.55
C GLY A 142 -17.55 -6.18 -8.88
N SER A 143 -17.87 -7.48 -8.87
CA SER A 143 -17.01 -8.56 -8.37
C SER A 143 -16.04 -9.09 -9.45
N ASP A 144 -16.26 -8.76 -10.71
CA ASP A 144 -15.51 -9.35 -11.81
C ASP A 144 -14.19 -8.62 -12.05
N ILE A 145 -13.10 -9.36 -11.93
CA ILE A 145 -11.76 -8.86 -12.20
C ILE A 145 -11.46 -9.05 -13.70
N LEU A 146 -11.32 -7.95 -14.41
CA LEU A 146 -11.01 -7.94 -15.84
C LEU A 146 -9.51 -8.07 -16.12
N GLY A 147 -8.70 -7.65 -15.15
CA GLY A 147 -7.25 -7.81 -15.18
C GLY A 147 -6.62 -7.25 -13.93
N ALA A 148 -5.52 -7.89 -13.51
CA ALA A 148 -4.73 -7.50 -12.36
C ALA A 148 -3.24 -7.72 -12.65
N VAL A 149 -2.38 -6.84 -12.16
CA VAL A 149 -0.93 -6.99 -12.26
C VAL A 149 -0.24 -6.32 -11.08
N SER A 150 0.86 -6.89 -10.62
CA SER A 150 1.77 -6.28 -9.63
C SER A 150 3.11 -6.00 -10.30
N LEU A 151 3.52 -4.74 -10.28
CA LEU A 151 4.80 -4.30 -10.81
C LEU A 151 5.82 -4.12 -9.69
N GLN A 152 7.07 -4.50 -9.96
CA GLN A 152 8.21 -4.31 -9.05
C GLN A 152 8.59 -2.81 -8.95
N MET A 153 7.62 -1.98 -8.57
CA MET A 153 7.66 -0.53 -8.61
C MET A 153 6.95 0.04 -7.37
N GLY A 154 7.65 0.01 -6.22
CA GLY A 154 7.12 0.57 -4.96
C GLY A 154 7.94 1.78 -4.48
N ALA A 155 7.36 2.59 -3.59
CA ALA A 155 7.97 3.86 -3.15
C ALA A 155 9.36 3.67 -2.50
N VAL A 156 9.57 2.60 -1.71
CA VAL A 156 10.89 2.30 -1.10
C VAL A 156 11.85 1.77 -2.15
N ARG A 157 11.38 0.88 -3.04
CA ARG A 157 12.18 0.31 -4.13
C ARG A 157 12.69 1.39 -5.08
N MET A 158 11.80 2.28 -5.55
CA MET A 158 12.18 3.35 -6.47
C MET A 158 13.14 4.34 -5.81
N ASN A 159 12.91 4.69 -4.54
CA ASN A 159 13.84 5.54 -3.79
C ASN A 159 15.22 4.89 -3.60
N ALA A 160 15.27 3.58 -3.40
CA ALA A 160 16.54 2.85 -3.27
C ALA A 160 17.32 2.78 -4.61
N LEU A 161 16.60 2.70 -5.73
CA LEU A 161 17.20 2.73 -7.07
C LEU A 161 17.70 4.13 -7.46
N GLN A 162 16.93 5.15 -7.14
CA GLN A 162 17.24 6.54 -7.45
C GLN A 162 16.54 7.46 -6.45
N PRO A 163 17.27 7.93 -5.42
CA PRO A 163 16.75 8.96 -4.52
C PRO A 163 16.36 10.23 -5.29
N ILE A 164 15.26 10.86 -4.89
CA ILE A 164 14.78 12.10 -5.51
C ILE A 164 15.27 13.30 -4.68
N GLU A 165 16.29 13.98 -5.18
CA GLU A 165 16.91 15.13 -4.57
C GLU A 165 16.69 16.42 -5.39
N SER A 166 16.18 16.27 -6.62
CA SER A 166 15.88 17.37 -7.54
C SER A 166 14.63 17.10 -8.37
N ARG A 167 14.08 18.17 -9.00
CA ARG A 167 13.02 18.04 -9.98
C ARG A 167 13.42 17.20 -11.19
N ALA A 168 14.70 17.20 -11.55
CA ALA A 168 15.21 16.36 -12.65
C ALA A 168 15.13 14.88 -12.28
N ASP A 169 15.53 14.50 -11.05
CA ASP A 169 15.40 13.12 -10.56
C ASP A 169 13.94 12.68 -10.50
N TYR A 170 13.05 13.60 -10.08
CA TYR A 170 11.61 13.33 -10.05
C TYR A 170 11.06 12.96 -11.43
N ARG A 171 11.36 13.78 -12.45
CA ARG A 171 10.94 13.56 -13.82
C ARG A 171 11.51 12.26 -14.39
N ALA A 172 12.80 12.01 -14.17
CA ALA A 172 13.43 10.76 -14.57
C ALA A 172 12.78 9.54 -13.92
N THR A 173 12.35 9.67 -12.65
CA THR A 173 11.61 8.60 -11.94
C THR A 173 10.23 8.41 -12.55
N VAL A 174 9.50 9.48 -12.88
CA VAL A 174 8.19 9.38 -13.56
C VAL A 174 8.35 8.65 -14.91
N GLU A 175 9.31 9.05 -15.73
CA GLU A 175 9.58 8.43 -17.05
C GLU A 175 9.94 6.94 -16.89
N ARG A 176 10.79 6.59 -15.93
CA ARG A 176 11.12 5.20 -15.61
C ARG A 176 9.89 4.39 -15.23
N CYS A 177 9.02 4.95 -14.38
CA CYS A 177 7.79 4.28 -13.97
C CYS A 177 6.83 4.10 -15.15
N GLN A 178 6.71 5.09 -16.04
CA GLN A 178 5.91 4.96 -17.27
C GLN A 178 6.46 3.84 -18.19
N ALA A 179 7.78 3.75 -18.33
CA ALA A 179 8.39 2.67 -19.12
C ALA A 179 8.12 1.28 -18.52
N LEU A 180 8.16 1.14 -17.18
CA LEU A 180 7.79 -0.10 -16.50
C LEU A 180 6.31 -0.46 -16.73
N ILE A 181 5.40 0.51 -16.58
CA ILE A 181 3.96 0.31 -16.83
C ILE A 181 3.72 -0.09 -18.30
N ALA A 182 4.34 0.60 -19.26
CA ALA A 182 4.20 0.30 -20.67
C ALA A 182 4.71 -1.10 -21.04
N ARG A 183 5.74 -1.60 -20.35
CA ARG A 183 6.30 -2.94 -20.56
C ARG A 183 5.47 -4.03 -19.89
N ASP A 184 5.14 -3.86 -18.62
CA ASP A 184 4.67 -4.95 -17.75
C ASP A 184 3.14 -4.93 -17.53
N ALA A 185 2.45 -3.81 -17.82
CA ALA A 185 1.00 -3.69 -17.72
C ALA A 185 0.28 -3.59 -19.09
N GLN A 186 0.92 -4.03 -20.17
CA GLN A 186 0.36 -3.93 -21.53
C GLN A 186 -1.05 -4.51 -21.65
N ALA A 187 -1.31 -5.64 -21.03
CA ALA A 187 -2.62 -6.28 -21.06
C ALA A 187 -3.72 -5.36 -20.48
N LEU A 188 -3.42 -4.71 -19.33
CA LEU A 188 -4.35 -3.79 -18.70
C LEU A 188 -4.57 -2.51 -19.54
N LEU A 189 -3.50 -1.97 -20.13
CA LEU A 189 -3.57 -0.76 -20.95
C LEU A 189 -4.45 -0.94 -22.21
N ARG A 190 -4.67 -2.19 -22.65
CA ARG A 190 -5.54 -2.54 -23.79
C ARG A 190 -7.00 -2.74 -23.40
N LEU A 191 -7.30 -2.85 -22.11
CA LEU A 191 -8.67 -2.98 -21.64
C LEU A 191 -9.44 -1.66 -21.81
N PRO A 192 -10.78 -1.70 -21.89
CA PRO A 192 -11.59 -0.49 -21.94
C PRO A 192 -11.26 0.44 -20.76
N LYS A 193 -11.15 1.74 -21.05
CA LYS A 193 -10.87 2.76 -20.04
C LYS A 193 -11.94 2.75 -18.96
N ARG A 194 -11.51 2.95 -17.72
CA ARG A 194 -12.41 3.14 -16.59
C ARG A 194 -12.60 4.63 -16.34
N GLU A 195 -13.83 5.02 -16.06
CA GLU A 195 -14.17 6.41 -15.74
C GLU A 195 -13.79 6.76 -14.30
N SER A 196 -13.91 5.79 -13.39
CA SER A 196 -13.54 5.97 -11.99
C SER A 196 -12.28 5.20 -11.63
N TRP A 197 -11.44 5.83 -10.79
CA TRP A 197 -10.22 5.26 -10.27
C TRP A 197 -10.09 5.51 -8.78
N VAL A 198 -9.64 4.50 -8.07
CA VAL A 198 -9.40 4.57 -6.64
C VAL A 198 -7.93 4.31 -6.35
N GLY A 199 -7.34 5.19 -5.60
CA GLY A 199 -5.96 5.07 -5.12
C GLY A 199 -5.90 4.64 -3.67
N VAL A 200 -5.10 3.61 -3.39
CA VAL A 200 -4.90 3.09 -2.04
C VAL A 200 -3.42 3.02 -1.69
N GLY A 201 -3.14 2.67 -0.46
CA GLY A 201 -1.77 2.56 0.04
C GLY A 201 -1.25 3.81 0.74
N GLY A 202 -0.01 3.68 1.21
CA GLY A 202 0.55 4.72 2.07
C GLY A 202 0.86 6.04 1.35
N THR A 203 1.10 6.03 0.05
CA THR A 203 1.32 7.26 -0.73
C THR A 203 0.04 8.07 -0.80
N MET A 204 -1.08 7.41 -1.11
CA MET A 204 -2.39 8.05 -1.22
C MET A 204 -2.83 8.68 0.09
N THR A 205 -2.79 7.90 1.18
CA THR A 205 -3.18 8.40 2.51
C THR A 205 -2.28 9.53 3.01
N THR A 206 -0.98 9.52 2.64
CA THR A 206 -0.05 10.59 2.98
C THR A 206 -0.37 11.86 2.17
N LEU A 207 -0.60 11.76 0.87
CA LEU A 207 -0.97 12.90 0.03
C LEU A 207 -2.28 13.54 0.50
N GLY A 208 -3.31 12.73 0.76
CA GLY A 208 -4.58 13.24 1.28
C GLY A 208 -4.42 13.97 2.61
N ALA A 209 -3.63 13.41 3.54
CA ALA A 209 -3.36 14.04 4.82
C ALA A 209 -2.57 15.36 4.70
N MET A 210 -1.60 15.41 3.78
CA MET A 210 -0.82 16.63 3.49
C MET A 210 -1.69 17.71 2.86
N GLU A 211 -2.55 17.35 1.89
CA GLU A 211 -3.47 18.27 1.23
C GLU A 211 -4.46 18.88 2.22
N ARG A 212 -5.07 18.04 3.05
CA ARG A 212 -6.01 18.46 4.09
C ARG A 212 -5.34 19.09 5.32
N ARG A 213 -4.01 18.99 5.45
CA ARG A 213 -3.22 19.41 6.62
C ARG A 213 -3.72 18.78 7.92
N VAL A 214 -4.10 17.54 7.86
CA VAL A 214 -4.57 16.77 9.03
C VAL A 214 -3.51 15.76 9.48
N ALA A 215 -3.57 15.36 10.75
CA ALA A 215 -2.72 14.27 11.24
C ALA A 215 -3.12 12.95 10.55
N LEU A 216 -2.12 12.09 10.28
CA LEU A 216 -2.34 10.83 9.54
C LEU A 216 -3.35 9.89 10.24
N PHE A 217 -3.60 10.09 11.53
CA PHE A 217 -4.59 9.32 12.30
C PHE A 217 -6.04 9.63 11.93
N SER A 218 -6.29 10.78 11.27
CA SER A 218 -7.61 11.21 10.79
C SER A 218 -7.88 10.67 9.38
N MET A 219 -7.53 9.41 9.09
CA MET A 219 -7.67 8.84 7.74
C MET A 219 -9.11 8.90 7.21
N GLY A 220 -10.12 8.87 8.08
CA GLY A 220 -11.52 9.06 7.70
C GLY A 220 -11.81 10.41 7.05
N GLU A 221 -11.03 11.46 7.36
CA GLU A 221 -11.19 12.78 6.74
C GLU A 221 -10.66 12.83 5.29
N CYS A 222 -9.81 11.88 4.90
CA CYS A 222 -9.26 11.78 3.55
C CYS A 222 -9.98 10.75 2.68
N GLU A 223 -10.87 9.93 3.27
CA GLU A 223 -11.66 8.94 2.54
C GLU A 223 -12.58 9.64 1.54
N GLY A 224 -12.60 9.14 0.30
CA GLY A 224 -13.40 9.71 -0.77
C GLY A 224 -12.87 11.04 -1.35
N MET A 225 -11.74 11.55 -0.86
CA MET A 225 -11.12 12.76 -1.40
C MET A 225 -10.65 12.51 -2.84
N SER A 226 -10.99 13.42 -3.74
CA SER A 226 -10.49 13.38 -5.13
C SER A 226 -9.20 14.18 -5.26
N MET A 227 -8.26 13.66 -6.07
CA MET A 227 -7.06 14.38 -6.51
C MET A 227 -6.92 14.29 -8.03
N THR A 228 -6.66 15.44 -8.64
CA THR A 228 -6.40 15.56 -10.07
C THR A 228 -4.93 15.27 -10.40
N LEU A 229 -4.65 14.90 -11.66
CA LEU A 229 -3.26 14.75 -12.14
C LEU A 229 -2.44 16.05 -11.95
N CYS A 230 -3.08 17.20 -12.13
CA CYS A 230 -2.40 18.50 -11.93
C CYS A 230 -1.95 18.69 -10.47
N GLU A 231 -2.81 18.37 -9.50
CA GLU A 231 -2.48 18.44 -8.07
C GLU A 231 -1.38 17.44 -7.70
N VAL A 232 -1.45 16.21 -8.23
CA VAL A 232 -0.41 15.19 -8.01
C VAL A 232 0.93 15.65 -8.56
N SER A 233 0.98 16.19 -9.79
CA SER A 233 2.21 16.72 -10.39
C SER A 233 2.76 17.91 -9.60
N ALA A 234 1.90 18.81 -9.13
CA ALA A 234 2.29 19.96 -8.30
C ALA A 234 2.91 19.50 -6.96
N TRP A 235 2.35 18.49 -6.31
CA TRP A 235 2.94 17.88 -5.12
C TRP A 235 4.29 17.24 -5.41
N GLY A 236 4.43 16.54 -6.53
CA GLY A 236 5.68 15.95 -6.97
C GLY A 236 6.80 16.98 -7.12
N ASP A 237 6.55 18.04 -7.90
CA ASP A 237 7.49 19.14 -8.10
C ASP A 237 7.85 19.85 -6.80
N ARG A 238 6.87 20.05 -5.90
CA ARG A 238 7.08 20.69 -4.60
C ARG A 238 7.96 19.84 -3.69
N LEU A 239 7.66 18.55 -3.58
CA LEU A 239 8.42 17.61 -2.74
C LEU A 239 9.85 17.42 -3.26
N ALA A 240 10.03 17.34 -4.58
CA ALA A 240 11.34 17.17 -5.21
C ALA A 240 12.27 18.37 -5.00
N ALA A 241 11.71 19.59 -4.88
CA ALA A 241 12.46 20.80 -4.63
C ALA A 241 12.92 20.96 -3.17
N LEU A 242 12.51 20.09 -2.26
CA LEU A 242 12.77 20.22 -0.82
C LEU A 242 13.72 19.13 -0.33
N SER A 243 14.58 19.48 0.62
CA SER A 243 15.38 18.51 1.35
C SER A 243 14.53 17.65 2.30
N ILE A 244 15.03 16.48 2.70
CA ILE A 244 14.34 15.60 3.65
C ILE A 244 13.95 16.31 4.95
N PRO A 245 14.82 17.14 5.60
CA PRO A 245 14.42 17.91 6.78
C PRO A 245 13.28 18.90 6.52
N GLN A 246 13.22 19.51 5.33
CA GLN A 246 12.12 20.41 4.96
C GLN A 246 10.81 19.64 4.74
N ARG A 247 10.89 18.47 4.05
CA ARG A 247 9.72 17.58 3.85
C ARG A 247 9.11 17.12 5.18
N ARG A 248 9.94 16.83 6.19
CA ARG A 248 9.49 16.42 7.54
C ARG A 248 8.61 17.45 8.26
N ARG A 249 8.57 18.70 7.79
CA ARG A 249 7.75 19.77 8.39
C ARG A 249 6.31 19.79 7.88
N PHE A 250 5.98 18.99 6.85
CA PHE A 250 4.61 18.93 6.37
C PHE A 250 3.70 18.26 7.38
N VAL A 251 2.62 18.93 7.73
CA VAL A 251 1.51 18.31 8.46
C VAL A 251 0.93 17.21 7.57
N GLY A 252 0.63 16.06 8.14
CA GLY A 252 0.15 14.89 7.39
C GLY A 252 1.24 13.97 6.85
N LEU A 253 2.51 14.41 6.81
CA LEU A 253 3.63 13.56 6.43
C LEU A 253 4.31 12.96 7.65
N MET A 254 4.28 11.63 7.75
CA MET A 254 5.09 10.95 8.77
C MET A 254 6.58 11.19 8.49
N PRO A 255 7.38 11.63 9.47
CA PRO A 255 8.80 11.91 9.30
C PRO A 255 9.61 10.76 8.66
N GLN A 256 9.22 9.51 8.96
CA GLN A 256 9.86 8.29 8.44
C GLN A 256 9.54 8.01 6.95
N ARG A 257 8.66 8.80 6.33
CA ARG A 257 8.31 8.69 4.92
C ARG A 257 8.86 9.83 4.06
N ALA A 258 9.52 10.81 4.67
CA ALA A 258 9.99 12.02 4.00
C ALA A 258 11.03 11.76 2.89
N ASP A 259 11.73 10.64 2.95
CA ASP A 259 12.66 10.18 1.93
C ASP A 259 11.93 9.54 0.73
N ILE A 260 10.90 8.73 0.98
CA ILE A 260 10.25 7.89 -0.03
C ILE A 260 8.99 8.51 -0.65
N ILE A 261 8.40 9.55 -0.02
CA ILE A 261 7.14 10.11 -0.53
C ILE A 261 7.26 10.69 -1.94
N PRO A 262 8.36 11.37 -2.35
CA PRO A 262 8.49 11.83 -3.73
C PRO A 262 8.45 10.68 -4.75
N SER A 263 9.07 9.53 -4.42
CA SER A 263 9.04 8.35 -5.29
C SER A 263 7.64 7.76 -5.39
N GLY A 264 6.89 7.74 -4.28
CA GLY A 264 5.49 7.32 -4.32
C GLY A 264 4.61 8.23 -5.19
N VAL A 265 4.82 9.56 -5.12
CA VAL A 265 4.10 10.53 -5.96
C VAL A 265 4.51 10.39 -7.44
N ALA A 266 5.78 10.13 -7.73
CA ALA A 266 6.26 9.88 -9.09
C ALA A 266 5.60 8.63 -9.71
N ILE A 267 5.45 7.55 -8.91
CA ILE A 267 4.72 6.34 -9.34
C ILE A 267 3.26 6.68 -9.64
N LEU A 268 2.61 7.45 -8.77
CA LEU A 268 1.22 7.86 -8.96
C LEU A 268 1.04 8.70 -10.23
N GLU A 269 1.87 9.70 -10.43
CA GLU A 269 1.84 10.53 -11.63
C GLU A 269 2.05 9.71 -12.90
N ALA A 270 3.04 8.81 -12.90
CA ALA A 270 3.31 7.91 -14.00
C ALA A 270 2.11 7.01 -14.32
N ALA A 271 1.47 6.46 -13.29
CA ALA A 271 0.27 5.63 -13.43
C ALA A 271 -0.90 6.43 -14.03
N MET A 272 -1.19 7.61 -13.47
CA MET A 272 -2.26 8.47 -13.99
C MET A 272 -2.03 8.85 -15.45
N ARG A 273 -0.81 9.21 -15.83
CA ARG A 273 -0.46 9.52 -17.23
C ARG A 273 -0.61 8.30 -18.16
N SER A 274 -0.13 7.13 -17.71
CA SER A 274 -0.13 5.91 -18.53
C SER A 274 -1.55 5.39 -18.80
N PHE A 275 -2.44 5.46 -17.82
CA PHE A 275 -3.84 5.03 -17.96
C PHE A 275 -4.79 6.14 -18.41
N GLY A 276 -4.30 7.38 -18.61
CA GLY A 276 -5.10 8.54 -19.01
C GLY A 276 -6.07 9.00 -17.91
N ILE A 277 -5.67 8.86 -16.65
CA ILE A 277 -6.48 9.23 -15.48
C ILE A 277 -6.32 10.74 -15.23
N THR A 278 -7.42 11.47 -15.26
CA THR A 278 -7.42 12.92 -15.00
C THR A 278 -7.63 13.25 -13.53
N ALA A 279 -8.41 12.42 -12.83
CA ALA A 279 -8.65 12.51 -11.41
C ALA A 279 -8.90 11.12 -10.82
N MET A 280 -8.62 10.93 -9.55
CA MET A 280 -8.89 9.68 -8.83
C MET A 280 -9.31 9.94 -7.39
N THR A 281 -10.02 9.00 -6.81
CA THR A 281 -10.48 9.03 -5.43
C THR A 281 -9.51 8.31 -4.51
N LEU A 282 -9.21 8.85 -3.35
CA LEU A 282 -8.36 8.23 -2.34
C LEU A 282 -9.19 7.35 -1.42
N SER A 283 -8.67 6.15 -1.09
CA SER A 283 -9.28 5.29 -0.08
C SER A 283 -8.26 4.80 0.94
N ALA A 284 -8.71 4.70 2.18
CA ALA A 284 -7.98 4.06 3.29
C ALA A 284 -8.22 2.54 3.35
N HIS A 285 -9.18 2.05 2.57
CA HIS A 285 -9.49 0.64 2.43
C HIS A 285 -8.61 0.00 1.36
N GLY A 286 -7.96 -1.12 1.70
CA GLY A 286 -7.02 -1.78 0.77
C GLY A 286 -6.98 -3.29 0.97
N ASN A 287 -5.82 -3.89 0.73
CA ASN A 287 -5.65 -5.34 0.73
C ASN A 287 -6.08 -6.05 2.02
N MET A 288 -5.91 -5.46 3.21
CA MET A 288 -6.38 -6.06 4.46
C MET A 288 -7.91 -6.08 4.56
N ASP A 289 -8.57 -5.01 4.12
CA ASP A 289 -10.03 -4.94 4.03
C ASP A 289 -10.54 -5.99 3.04
N GLY A 290 -9.93 -6.05 1.86
CA GLY A 290 -10.26 -7.05 0.85
C GLY A 290 -10.01 -8.49 1.30
N TYR A 291 -8.94 -8.72 2.07
CA TYR A 291 -8.65 -10.04 2.64
C TYR A 291 -9.79 -10.50 3.55
N LEU A 292 -10.23 -9.65 4.48
CA LEU A 292 -11.33 -9.97 5.38
C LEU A 292 -12.66 -10.07 4.64
N LYS A 293 -12.96 -9.13 3.71
CA LYS A 293 -14.17 -9.18 2.89
C LYS A 293 -14.30 -10.49 2.12
N ARG A 294 -13.23 -10.90 1.42
CA ARG A 294 -13.21 -12.17 0.65
C ARG A 294 -13.39 -13.39 1.55
N ARG A 295 -12.74 -13.39 2.72
CA ARG A 295 -12.76 -14.54 3.64
C ARG A 295 -14.13 -14.75 4.30
N PHE A 296 -14.86 -13.68 4.55
CA PHE A 296 -16.15 -13.72 5.24
C PHE A 296 -17.36 -13.43 4.36
N GLY A 297 -17.15 -13.28 3.05
CA GLY A 297 -18.22 -13.05 2.08
C GLY A 297 -19.00 -11.75 2.36
N CYS A 298 -18.31 -10.69 2.86
CA CYS A 298 -18.94 -9.41 3.17
C CYS A 298 -18.52 -8.31 2.20
N CYS A 299 -19.36 -7.27 2.11
CA CYS A 299 -19.13 -6.08 1.28
C CYS A 299 -18.32 -4.99 2.00
#